data_3f8297decdbd0a2af31236e9a94b3e2c
#
_entry.id   3f8297decdbd0a2af31236e9a94b3e2c
#
_cell.length_a   1.000
_cell.length_b   1.000
_cell.length_c   1.000
_cell.angle_alpha   90.00
_cell.angle_beta   90.00
_cell.angle_gamma   90.00
#
_symmetry.space_group_name_H-M   'P 1'
#
loop_
_entity.id
_entity.type
_entity.pdbx_description
1 polymer ?
#
loop_
_entity_poly.entity_id
_entity_poly.type
_entity_poly.pdbx_seq_one_letter_code
_entity_poly.pdbx_strand_id
1 'polypeptide(L)'
;MSSIPSPMPSKTEIALPARLVALVVDDDPQSLMMVSDALEAMGITVMTARDGEAALHFARTLKPDVVLLDALMPRIDGFETCRRLKSPPLSLEAPVIFMTGLTASEHVVEGLRAGGVDYVTKPLDLDELSARLTVHLLNAQQLNSARQALDSNGRAVIAIDGQQIAWASPRAHCLLKDAPGLLSEGQVEGACAAWLAGLRGTPLSQTTSFRHDRVELTYLGLSAFSEILLSIRSRTPRSRETVLRDRFALTEREADVLLWLTQGKTNQDIGQILGLSARTVNKHLEQVFQKMGVDNRTAAAVMADRVLWAD
;
A
#
# COMPACT_ATOMS: atom_id res chain seq x y z
N MET A 1 -2.99 -58.47 15.68
CA MET A 1 -2.13 -57.32 15.34
C MET A 1 -3.02 -56.24 14.73
N SER A 2 -3.43 -55.33 15.57
CA SER A 2 -4.42 -54.30 15.23
C SER A 2 -3.66 -53.04 14.81
N SER A 3 -3.78 -52.66 13.54
CA SER A 3 -3.14 -51.45 12.99
C SER A 3 -3.94 -50.21 13.39
N ILE A 4 -3.32 -49.36 14.17
CA ILE A 4 -3.84 -48.04 14.52
C ILE A 4 -3.70 -47.14 13.27
N PRO A 5 -4.76 -46.48 12.79
CA PRO A 5 -4.64 -45.51 11.71
C PRO A 5 -3.90 -44.26 12.19
N SER A 6 -2.94 -43.82 11.39
CA SER A 6 -2.20 -42.57 11.61
C SER A 6 -3.16 -41.34 11.64
N PRO A 7 -2.91 -40.36 12.50
CA PRO A 7 -3.75 -39.17 12.56
C PRO A 7 -3.67 -38.39 11.26
N MET A 8 -4.82 -37.95 10.76
CA MET A 8 -4.95 -37.03 9.63
C MET A 8 -4.16 -35.75 9.91
N PRO A 9 -3.52 -35.12 8.89
CA PRO A 9 -2.85 -33.87 9.08
C PRO A 9 -3.85 -32.80 9.50
N SER A 10 -3.54 -32.14 10.62
CA SER A 10 -4.27 -30.98 11.13
C SER A 10 -4.46 -29.93 10.02
N LYS A 11 -5.67 -29.36 9.96
CA LYS A 11 -5.96 -28.19 9.12
C LYS A 11 -4.80 -27.19 9.27
N THR A 12 -4.13 -26.89 8.18
CA THR A 12 -3.10 -25.86 8.12
C THR A 12 -3.81 -24.54 8.45
N GLU A 13 -3.69 -24.07 9.66
CA GLU A 13 -4.07 -22.71 10.05
C GLU A 13 -3.20 -21.78 9.21
N ILE A 14 -3.81 -21.12 8.23
CA ILE A 14 -3.15 -20.08 7.47
C ILE A 14 -3.01 -18.90 8.41
N ALA A 15 -1.81 -18.71 8.97
CA ALA A 15 -1.50 -17.60 9.84
C ALA A 15 -1.61 -16.30 9.02
N LEU A 16 -2.58 -15.47 9.35
CA LEU A 16 -2.68 -14.10 8.82
C LEU A 16 -1.54 -13.25 9.39
N PRO A 17 -0.99 -12.29 8.63
CA PRO A 17 0.10 -11.44 9.11
C PRO A 17 -0.33 -10.60 10.30
N ALA A 18 0.63 -10.28 11.16
CA ALA A 18 0.41 -9.49 12.36
C ALA A 18 -0.17 -8.10 12.02
N ARG A 19 -1.34 -7.80 12.60
CA ARG A 19 -2.06 -6.51 12.59
C ARG A 19 -2.81 -6.15 11.31
N LEU A 20 -3.68 -7.02 10.83
CA LEU A 20 -4.71 -6.62 9.88
C LEU A 20 -5.75 -5.72 10.54
N VAL A 21 -6.24 -4.74 9.80
CA VAL A 21 -7.28 -3.80 10.23
C VAL A 21 -8.51 -3.97 9.34
N ALA A 22 -9.63 -4.29 9.93
CA ALA A 22 -10.93 -4.34 9.27
C ALA A 22 -11.77 -3.12 9.63
N LEU A 23 -12.45 -2.53 8.66
CA LEU A 23 -13.48 -1.53 8.88
C LEU A 23 -14.85 -2.20 8.69
N VAL A 24 -15.64 -2.28 9.76
CA VAL A 24 -17.00 -2.83 9.76
C VAL A 24 -18.00 -1.70 9.81
N VAL A 25 -18.90 -1.67 8.83
CA VAL A 25 -19.89 -0.58 8.65
C VAL A 25 -21.28 -1.16 8.63
N ASP A 26 -22.10 -0.84 9.62
CA ASP A 26 -23.47 -1.32 9.77
C ASP A 26 -24.23 -0.35 10.69
N ASP A 27 -25.47 -0.02 10.42
CA ASP A 27 -26.26 0.86 11.30
C ASP A 27 -26.84 0.11 12.51
N ASP A 28 -26.89 -1.22 12.47
CA ASP A 28 -27.30 -2.07 13.58
C ASP A 28 -26.14 -2.37 14.55
N PRO A 29 -26.22 -1.89 15.82
CA PRO A 29 -25.19 -2.15 16.82
C PRO A 29 -24.97 -3.63 17.15
N GLN A 30 -25.99 -4.46 17.01
CA GLN A 30 -25.86 -5.90 17.30
C GLN A 30 -25.05 -6.59 16.21
N SER A 31 -25.31 -6.24 14.95
CA SER A 31 -24.53 -6.70 13.81
C SER A 31 -23.06 -6.29 13.93
N LEU A 32 -22.79 -5.02 14.26
CA LEU A 32 -21.43 -4.52 14.50
C LEU A 32 -20.69 -5.32 15.58
N MET A 33 -21.34 -5.56 16.73
CA MET A 33 -20.73 -6.29 17.83
C MET A 33 -20.42 -7.74 17.44
N MET A 34 -21.38 -8.44 16.84
CA MET A 34 -21.22 -9.84 16.43
C MET A 34 -20.07 -10.02 15.42
N VAL A 35 -20.01 -9.15 14.40
CA VAL A 35 -18.96 -9.20 13.39
C VAL A 35 -17.60 -8.81 13.98
N SER A 36 -17.57 -7.81 14.87
CA SER A 36 -16.32 -7.41 15.53
C SER A 36 -15.74 -8.54 16.39
N ASP A 37 -16.56 -9.18 17.22
CA ASP A 37 -16.11 -10.30 18.06
C ASP A 37 -15.54 -11.45 17.21
N ALA A 38 -16.17 -11.76 16.08
CA ALA A 38 -15.70 -12.80 15.17
C ALA A 38 -14.35 -12.45 14.53
N LEU A 39 -14.16 -11.21 14.10
CA LEU A 39 -12.91 -10.75 13.49
C LEU A 39 -11.77 -10.65 14.52
N GLU A 40 -12.07 -10.16 15.72
CA GLU A 40 -11.09 -10.09 16.81
C GLU A 40 -10.63 -11.50 17.24
N ALA A 41 -11.54 -12.49 17.24
CA ALA A 41 -11.17 -13.88 17.46
C ALA A 41 -10.22 -14.44 16.39
N MET A 42 -10.24 -13.89 15.18
CA MET A 42 -9.27 -14.18 14.09
C MET A 42 -7.95 -13.39 14.22
N GLY A 43 -7.80 -12.52 15.23
CA GLY A 43 -6.63 -11.66 15.41
C GLY A 43 -6.63 -10.41 14.54
N ILE A 44 -7.77 -10.01 13.98
CA ILE A 44 -7.93 -8.82 13.17
C ILE A 44 -8.35 -7.66 14.06
N THR A 45 -7.67 -6.51 13.94
CA THR A 45 -8.09 -5.29 14.64
C THR A 45 -9.32 -4.71 13.96
N VAL A 46 -10.39 -4.42 14.71
CA VAL A 46 -11.63 -3.95 14.15
C VAL A 46 -11.87 -2.47 14.45
N MET A 47 -12.30 -1.76 13.43
CA MET A 47 -12.86 -0.42 13.52
C MET A 47 -14.31 -0.46 13.08
N THR A 48 -15.19 0.19 13.83
CA THR A 48 -16.62 0.19 13.53
C THR A 48 -17.10 1.58 13.12
N ALA A 49 -17.98 1.63 12.13
CA ALA A 49 -18.71 2.83 11.72
C ALA A 49 -20.21 2.51 11.63
N ARG A 50 -21.05 3.47 12.00
CA ARG A 50 -22.51 3.31 12.01
C ARG A 50 -23.20 3.86 10.75
N ASP A 51 -22.45 4.44 9.87
CA ASP A 51 -22.96 5.00 8.61
C ASP A 51 -21.82 5.20 7.60
N GLY A 52 -22.21 5.50 6.35
CA GLY A 52 -21.28 5.68 5.25
C GLY A 52 -20.36 6.90 5.44
N GLU A 53 -20.81 7.99 6.08
CA GLU A 53 -19.97 9.17 6.28
C GLU A 53 -18.85 8.90 7.29
N ALA A 54 -19.17 8.22 8.40
CA ALA A 54 -18.18 7.77 9.36
C ALA A 54 -17.17 6.81 8.71
N ALA A 55 -17.64 5.88 7.87
CA ALA A 55 -16.76 4.97 7.12
C ALA A 55 -15.79 5.71 6.20
N LEU A 56 -16.27 6.69 5.43
CA LEU A 56 -15.45 7.53 4.57
C LEU A 56 -14.43 8.36 5.37
N HIS A 57 -14.82 8.85 6.55
CA HIS A 57 -13.90 9.57 7.44
C HIS A 57 -12.78 8.65 7.95
N PHE A 58 -13.11 7.46 8.44
CA PHE A 58 -12.10 6.51 8.92
C PHE A 58 -11.17 6.04 7.81
N ALA A 59 -11.69 5.76 6.62
CA ALA A 59 -10.87 5.33 5.49
C ALA A 59 -9.83 6.37 5.05
N ARG A 60 -10.06 7.68 5.30
CA ARG A 60 -9.08 8.74 5.05
C ARG A 60 -7.89 8.71 6.00
N THR A 61 -8.14 8.37 7.25
CA THR A 61 -7.15 8.46 8.34
C THR A 61 -6.41 7.14 8.54
N LEU A 62 -7.16 6.04 8.47
CA LEU A 62 -6.68 4.69 8.76
C LEU A 62 -6.98 3.85 7.51
N LYS A 63 -5.95 3.38 6.83
CA LYS A 63 -6.12 2.53 5.66
C LYS A 63 -6.48 1.11 6.13
N PRO A 64 -7.76 0.68 6.07
CA PRO A 64 -8.13 -0.68 6.41
C PRO A 64 -7.59 -1.66 5.37
N ASP A 65 -7.34 -2.90 5.79
CA ASP A 65 -6.95 -4.01 4.90
C ASP A 65 -8.18 -4.69 4.26
N VAL A 66 -9.35 -4.53 4.88
CA VAL A 66 -10.65 -5.00 4.37
C VAL A 66 -11.78 -4.13 4.90
N VAL A 67 -12.86 -4.01 4.13
CA VAL A 67 -14.08 -3.33 4.54
C VAL A 67 -15.24 -4.33 4.48
N LEU A 68 -15.98 -4.49 5.58
CA LEU A 68 -17.27 -5.15 5.63
C LEU A 68 -18.34 -4.06 5.68
N LEU A 69 -19.27 -4.06 4.74
CA LEU A 69 -20.16 -2.93 4.52
C LEU A 69 -21.60 -3.40 4.35
N ASP A 70 -22.48 -2.96 5.26
CA ASP A 70 -23.90 -3.19 5.05
C ASP A 70 -24.39 -2.47 3.77
N ALA A 71 -25.12 -3.19 2.95
CA ALA A 71 -25.69 -2.65 1.72
C ALA A 71 -26.78 -1.61 1.99
N LEU A 72 -27.55 -1.79 3.06
CA LEU A 72 -28.70 -0.96 3.39
C LEU A 72 -28.44 -0.17 4.68
N MET A 73 -28.14 1.09 4.52
CA MET A 73 -27.96 2.03 5.65
C MET A 73 -28.73 3.32 5.40
N PRO A 74 -29.15 4.02 6.47
CA PRO A 74 -29.82 5.32 6.32
C PRO A 74 -28.86 6.39 5.77
N ARG A 75 -29.41 7.38 5.05
CA ARG A 75 -28.73 8.52 4.42
C ARG A 75 -27.88 8.12 3.20
N ILE A 76 -26.70 7.57 3.38
CA ILE A 76 -25.83 7.07 2.33
C ILE A 76 -25.82 5.55 2.45
N ASP A 77 -26.31 4.87 1.43
CA ASP A 77 -26.33 3.41 1.39
C ASP A 77 -24.93 2.81 1.19
N GLY A 78 -24.81 1.49 1.35
CA GLY A 78 -23.53 0.82 1.19
C GLY A 78 -22.97 0.91 -0.22
N PHE A 79 -23.81 0.90 -1.24
CA PHE A 79 -23.35 0.96 -2.63
C PHE A 79 -22.71 2.31 -2.96
N GLU A 80 -23.35 3.40 -2.54
CA GLU A 80 -22.79 4.75 -2.69
C GLU A 80 -21.54 4.93 -1.82
N THR A 81 -21.54 4.40 -0.60
CA THR A 81 -20.36 4.40 0.27
C THR A 81 -19.20 3.67 -0.40
N CYS A 82 -19.42 2.51 -0.99
CA CYS A 82 -18.41 1.75 -1.73
C CYS A 82 -17.87 2.55 -2.92
N ARG A 83 -18.75 3.14 -3.74
CA ARG A 83 -18.33 3.98 -4.89
C ARG A 83 -17.40 5.10 -4.43
N ARG A 84 -17.73 5.80 -3.34
CA ARG A 84 -16.89 6.88 -2.78
C ARG A 84 -15.57 6.38 -2.18
N LEU A 85 -15.56 5.21 -1.54
CA LEU A 85 -14.34 4.58 -1.05
C LEU A 85 -13.39 4.23 -2.21
N LYS A 86 -13.94 3.74 -3.31
CA LYS A 86 -13.18 3.30 -4.49
C LYS A 86 -12.77 4.43 -5.42
N SER A 87 -13.46 5.57 -5.36
CA SER A 87 -13.20 6.73 -6.20
C SER A 87 -12.19 7.71 -5.59
N PRO A 88 -11.52 8.57 -6.40
CA PRO A 88 -10.74 9.68 -5.87
C PRO A 88 -11.57 10.61 -4.97
N PRO A 89 -10.97 11.21 -3.94
CA PRO A 89 -9.54 11.18 -3.58
C PRO A 89 -9.12 9.99 -2.72
N LEU A 90 -10.04 9.08 -2.31
CA LEU A 90 -9.75 7.95 -1.44
C LEU A 90 -9.06 6.81 -2.18
N SER A 91 -9.61 6.38 -3.32
CA SER A 91 -9.10 5.29 -4.16
C SER A 91 -8.65 4.07 -3.32
N LEU A 92 -9.53 3.63 -2.39
CA LEU A 92 -9.21 2.58 -1.43
C LEU A 92 -8.97 1.24 -2.15
N GLU A 93 -7.79 0.67 -2.03
CA GLU A 93 -7.43 -0.62 -2.64
C GLU A 93 -7.99 -1.83 -1.88
N ALA A 94 -8.26 -1.69 -0.57
CA ALA A 94 -8.78 -2.76 0.28
C ALA A 94 -10.06 -3.39 -0.31
N PRO A 95 -10.21 -4.72 -0.27
CA PRO A 95 -11.44 -5.37 -0.70
C PRO A 95 -12.64 -4.90 0.14
N VAL A 96 -13.77 -4.65 -0.53
CA VAL A 96 -15.05 -4.34 0.10
C VAL A 96 -15.98 -5.53 -0.08
N ILE A 97 -16.41 -6.12 1.02
CA ILE A 97 -17.36 -7.25 1.06
C ILE A 97 -18.68 -6.71 1.61
N PHE A 98 -19.74 -6.86 0.85
CA PHE A 98 -21.06 -6.44 1.30
C PHE A 98 -21.69 -7.45 2.26
N MET A 99 -22.29 -6.93 3.34
CA MET A 99 -23.20 -7.67 4.21
C MET A 99 -24.62 -7.28 3.82
N THR A 100 -25.46 -8.20 3.40
CA THR A 100 -26.77 -7.82 2.87
C THR A 100 -27.86 -8.85 3.16
N GLY A 101 -29.06 -8.37 3.51
CA GLY A 101 -30.29 -9.18 3.49
C GLY A 101 -30.93 -9.32 2.11
N LEU A 102 -30.36 -8.64 1.11
CA LEU A 102 -30.89 -8.62 -0.25
C LEU A 102 -30.37 -9.83 -1.04
N THR A 103 -31.24 -10.75 -1.36
CA THR A 103 -30.90 -11.97 -2.12
C THR A 103 -31.15 -11.84 -3.62
N ALA A 104 -31.73 -10.73 -4.07
CA ALA A 104 -32.01 -10.50 -5.49
C ALA A 104 -30.70 -10.27 -6.27
N SER A 105 -30.58 -10.95 -7.42
CA SER A 105 -29.39 -10.87 -8.30
C SER A 105 -29.04 -9.44 -8.72
N GLU A 106 -30.01 -8.54 -8.80
CA GLU A 106 -29.81 -7.14 -9.16
C GLU A 106 -28.92 -6.39 -8.17
N HIS A 107 -29.10 -6.61 -6.87
CA HIS A 107 -28.29 -5.96 -5.84
C HIS A 107 -26.86 -6.51 -5.77
N VAL A 108 -26.69 -7.80 -6.07
CA VAL A 108 -25.35 -8.40 -6.20
C VAL A 108 -24.59 -7.73 -7.35
N VAL A 109 -25.23 -7.57 -8.49
CA VAL A 109 -24.66 -6.89 -9.66
C VAL A 109 -24.34 -5.42 -9.34
N GLU A 110 -25.21 -4.74 -8.61
CA GLU A 110 -24.98 -3.35 -8.19
C GLU A 110 -23.77 -3.24 -7.26
N GLY A 111 -23.64 -4.12 -6.27
CA GLY A 111 -22.49 -4.16 -5.36
C GLY A 111 -21.17 -4.35 -6.08
N LEU A 112 -21.12 -5.30 -7.02
CA LEU A 112 -19.93 -5.52 -7.84
C LEU A 112 -19.60 -4.31 -8.73
N ARG A 113 -20.61 -3.67 -9.32
CA ARG A 113 -20.45 -2.42 -10.11
C ARG A 113 -19.98 -1.25 -9.25
N ALA A 114 -20.37 -1.21 -7.98
CA ALA A 114 -19.89 -0.21 -7.03
C ALA A 114 -18.41 -0.40 -6.63
N GLY A 115 -17.79 -1.51 -7.04
CA GLY A 115 -16.38 -1.83 -6.72
C GLY A 115 -16.21 -2.80 -5.55
N GLY A 116 -17.27 -3.41 -5.06
CA GLY A 116 -17.20 -4.53 -4.12
C GLY A 116 -16.64 -5.79 -4.78
N VAL A 117 -15.99 -6.62 -3.98
CA VAL A 117 -15.38 -7.87 -4.47
C VAL A 117 -16.20 -9.10 -4.16
N ASP A 118 -17.08 -9.04 -3.14
CA ASP A 118 -17.91 -10.15 -2.70
C ASP A 118 -19.10 -9.65 -1.87
N TYR A 119 -19.98 -10.58 -1.48
CA TYR A 119 -21.11 -10.33 -0.57
C TYR A 119 -21.34 -11.53 0.36
N VAL A 120 -21.89 -11.26 1.53
CA VAL A 120 -22.34 -12.27 2.50
C VAL A 120 -23.77 -11.95 2.89
N THR A 121 -24.63 -12.96 2.89
CA THR A 121 -26.07 -12.77 3.17
C THR A 121 -26.33 -12.75 4.68
N LYS A 122 -27.21 -11.84 5.12
CA LYS A 122 -27.78 -11.86 6.47
C LYS A 122 -28.92 -12.86 6.56
N PRO A 123 -29.05 -13.71 7.62
CA PRO A 123 -28.21 -13.70 8.83
C PRO A 123 -26.81 -14.22 8.53
N LEU A 124 -25.80 -13.56 9.11
CA LEU A 124 -24.40 -13.85 8.81
C LEU A 124 -23.98 -15.21 9.38
N ASP A 125 -23.45 -16.06 8.52
CA ASP A 125 -22.71 -17.24 8.90
C ASP A 125 -21.24 -16.85 9.10
N LEU A 126 -20.75 -16.95 10.33
CA LEU A 126 -19.39 -16.51 10.68
C LEU A 126 -18.31 -17.39 10.06
N ASP A 127 -18.58 -18.66 9.83
CA ASP A 127 -17.63 -19.58 9.16
C ASP A 127 -17.51 -19.21 7.67
N GLU A 128 -18.64 -18.92 7.02
CA GLU A 128 -18.66 -18.43 5.63
C GLU A 128 -17.93 -17.08 5.51
N LEU A 129 -18.24 -16.14 6.40
CA LEU A 129 -17.57 -14.81 6.43
C LEU A 129 -16.06 -14.95 6.60
N SER A 130 -15.62 -15.78 7.54
CA SER A 130 -14.20 -16.03 7.81
C SER A 130 -13.47 -16.62 6.61
N ALA A 131 -14.09 -17.58 5.93
CA ALA A 131 -13.52 -18.21 4.74
C ALA A 131 -13.36 -17.19 3.58
N ARG A 132 -14.39 -16.39 3.31
CA ARG A 132 -14.36 -15.35 2.26
C ARG A 132 -13.34 -14.27 2.57
N LEU A 133 -13.33 -13.76 3.81
CA LEU A 133 -12.32 -12.79 4.27
C LEU A 133 -10.90 -13.30 4.04
N THR A 134 -10.61 -14.53 4.45
CA THR A 134 -9.29 -15.13 4.28
C THR A 134 -8.86 -15.14 2.82
N VAL A 135 -9.74 -15.55 1.91
CA VAL A 135 -9.45 -15.57 0.46
C VAL A 135 -9.14 -14.17 -0.07
N HIS A 136 -9.98 -13.17 0.27
CA HIS A 136 -9.79 -11.81 -0.24
C HIS A 136 -8.57 -11.12 0.37
N LEU A 137 -8.29 -11.33 1.66
CA LEU A 137 -7.09 -10.81 2.30
C LEU A 137 -5.81 -11.42 1.71
N LEU A 138 -5.78 -12.74 1.47
CA LEU A 138 -4.64 -13.40 0.84
C LEU A 138 -4.40 -12.89 -0.59
N ASN A 139 -5.46 -12.74 -1.38
CA ASN A 139 -5.37 -12.19 -2.73
C ASN A 139 -4.81 -10.75 -2.72
N ALA A 140 -5.33 -9.90 -1.83
CA ALA A 140 -4.85 -8.52 -1.69
C ALA A 140 -3.36 -8.48 -1.28
N GLN A 141 -2.94 -9.36 -0.37
CA GLN A 141 -1.53 -9.47 0.04
C GLN A 141 -0.62 -9.95 -1.09
N GLN A 142 -1.05 -10.95 -1.87
CA GLN A 142 -0.28 -11.42 -3.02
C GLN A 142 -0.07 -10.31 -4.04
N LEU A 143 -1.12 -9.53 -4.35
CA LEU A 143 -1.02 -8.38 -5.23
C LEU A 143 -0.06 -7.31 -4.69
N ASN A 144 -0.16 -6.98 -3.41
CA ASN A 144 0.73 -6.02 -2.76
C ASN A 144 2.19 -6.51 -2.75
N SER A 145 2.41 -7.80 -2.46
CA SER A 145 3.74 -8.40 -2.49
C SER A 145 4.35 -8.38 -3.90
N ALA A 146 3.54 -8.65 -4.93
CA ALA A 146 3.98 -8.56 -6.33
C ALA A 146 4.36 -7.11 -6.72
N ARG A 147 3.55 -6.12 -6.30
CA ARG A 147 3.85 -4.68 -6.51
C ARG A 147 5.11 -4.24 -5.77
N GLN A 148 5.31 -4.71 -4.53
CA GLN A 148 6.55 -4.47 -3.77
C GLN A 148 7.78 -5.12 -4.42
N ALA A 149 7.63 -6.30 -5.02
CA ALA A 149 8.71 -6.95 -5.75
C ALA A 149 9.16 -6.16 -7.00
N LEU A 150 8.26 -5.41 -7.64
CA LEU A 150 8.62 -4.46 -8.70
C LEU A 150 9.52 -3.35 -8.15
N ASP A 151 9.16 -2.79 -7.00
CA ASP A 151 9.93 -1.72 -6.35
C ASP A 151 11.31 -2.22 -5.88
N SER A 152 11.42 -3.42 -5.35
CA SER A 152 12.70 -3.99 -4.90
C SER A 152 13.69 -4.20 -6.06
N ASN A 153 13.19 -4.33 -7.29
CA ASN A 153 13.98 -4.35 -8.51
C ASN A 153 14.24 -2.95 -9.10
N GLY A 154 13.97 -1.88 -8.34
CA GLY A 154 14.16 -0.50 -8.77
C GLY A 154 13.16 -0.01 -9.82
N ARG A 155 12.07 -0.75 -10.06
CA ARG A 155 11.05 -0.44 -11.06
C ARG A 155 9.77 0.07 -10.41
N ALA A 156 9.67 1.36 -10.21
CA ALA A 156 8.41 1.99 -9.84
C ALA A 156 7.46 1.98 -11.05
N VAL A 157 6.28 1.37 -10.91
CA VAL A 157 5.33 1.15 -12.01
C VAL A 157 3.97 1.73 -11.69
N ILE A 158 3.33 2.31 -12.71
CA ILE A 158 1.98 2.86 -12.67
C ILE A 158 1.18 2.17 -13.78
N ALA A 159 -0.04 1.77 -13.49
CA ALA A 159 -1.02 1.38 -14.51
C ALA A 159 -2.11 2.45 -14.61
N ILE A 160 -2.44 2.81 -15.84
CA ILE A 160 -3.41 3.85 -16.16
C ILE A 160 -4.50 3.26 -17.05
N ASP A 161 -5.75 3.41 -16.59
CA ASP A 161 -6.95 3.11 -17.38
C ASP A 161 -7.61 4.44 -17.81
N GLY A 162 -7.69 4.66 -19.12
CA GLY A 162 -8.10 5.97 -19.64
C GLY A 162 -7.18 7.09 -19.21
N GLN A 163 -7.60 7.90 -18.26
CA GLN A 163 -6.82 8.96 -17.61
C GLN A 163 -6.65 8.73 -16.11
N GLN A 164 -7.24 7.66 -15.55
CA GLN A 164 -7.19 7.36 -14.13
C GLN A 164 -6.05 6.41 -13.80
N ILE A 165 -5.43 6.60 -12.65
CA ILE A 165 -4.50 5.62 -12.11
C ILE A 165 -5.31 4.43 -11.61
N ALA A 166 -5.22 3.30 -12.31
CA ALA A 166 -5.81 2.04 -11.88
C ALA A 166 -5.07 1.46 -10.67
N TRP A 167 -3.73 1.49 -10.71
CA TRP A 167 -2.87 1.15 -9.56
C TRP A 167 -1.46 1.73 -9.75
N ALA A 168 -0.73 1.83 -8.65
CA ALA A 168 0.68 2.21 -8.66
C ALA A 168 1.45 1.40 -7.61
N SER A 169 2.72 1.09 -7.88
CA SER A 169 3.58 0.48 -6.87
C SER A 169 3.87 1.48 -5.73
N PRO A 170 4.21 1.02 -4.51
CA PRO A 170 4.45 1.90 -3.37
C PRO A 170 5.46 3.03 -3.67
N ARG A 171 6.54 2.70 -4.36
CA ARG A 171 7.55 3.69 -4.78
C ARG A 171 7.01 4.67 -5.81
N ALA A 172 6.18 4.17 -6.76
CA ALA A 172 5.54 5.04 -7.74
C ALA A 172 4.62 6.08 -7.07
N HIS A 173 3.87 5.68 -6.05
CA HIS A 173 3.05 6.61 -5.26
C HIS A 173 3.89 7.71 -4.59
N CYS A 174 5.08 7.39 -4.08
CA CYS A 174 5.97 8.38 -3.51
C CYS A 174 6.47 9.37 -4.57
N LEU A 175 6.87 8.87 -5.74
CA LEU A 175 7.36 9.70 -6.84
C LEU A 175 6.26 10.61 -7.44
N LEU A 176 5.02 10.14 -7.47
CA LEU A 176 3.88 10.94 -7.92
C LEU A 176 3.58 12.12 -7.00
N LYS A 177 3.78 11.97 -5.68
CA LYS A 177 3.65 13.06 -4.72
C LYS A 177 4.71 14.15 -4.93
N ASP A 178 5.90 13.77 -5.43
CA ASP A 178 7.00 14.66 -5.72
C ASP A 178 6.86 15.35 -7.11
N ALA A 179 5.76 15.09 -7.85
CA ALA A 179 5.47 15.63 -9.18
C ALA A 179 4.14 16.41 -9.20
N PRO A 180 4.09 17.61 -8.59
CA PRO A 180 2.87 18.40 -8.55
C PRO A 180 2.44 18.79 -9.97
N GLY A 181 1.12 18.78 -10.22
CA GLY A 181 0.54 19.12 -11.54
C GLY A 181 0.60 17.99 -12.59
N LEU A 182 1.13 16.82 -12.25
CA LEU A 182 1.03 15.62 -13.09
C LEU A 182 -0.35 14.97 -12.95
N LEU A 183 -0.91 15.04 -11.74
CA LEU A 183 -2.20 14.48 -11.37
C LEU A 183 -3.08 15.56 -10.76
N SER A 184 -4.36 15.53 -11.11
CA SER A 184 -5.44 16.23 -10.42
C SER A 184 -6.50 15.20 -10.04
N GLU A 185 -6.81 15.11 -8.74
CA GLU A 185 -7.80 14.15 -8.19
C GLU A 185 -7.61 12.69 -8.63
N GLY A 186 -6.36 12.25 -8.81
CA GLY A 186 -6.03 10.88 -9.25
C GLY A 186 -6.12 10.67 -10.77
N GLN A 187 -6.38 11.71 -11.53
CA GLN A 187 -6.41 11.70 -13.00
C GLN A 187 -5.17 12.37 -13.57
N VAL A 188 -4.70 11.85 -14.67
CA VAL A 188 -3.61 12.44 -15.45
C VAL A 188 -4.17 13.54 -16.34
N GLU A 189 -3.60 14.74 -16.28
CA GLU A 189 -4.09 15.90 -17.01
C GLU A 189 -3.05 16.51 -17.97
N GLY A 190 -3.51 17.45 -18.76
CA GLY A 190 -2.67 18.32 -19.59
C GLY A 190 -1.82 17.58 -20.62
N ALA A 191 -0.55 17.94 -20.69
CA ALA A 191 0.39 17.38 -21.67
C ALA A 191 0.64 15.87 -21.46
N CYS A 192 0.55 15.37 -20.22
CA CYS A 192 0.69 13.95 -19.93
C CYS A 192 -0.48 13.15 -20.49
N ALA A 193 -1.72 13.63 -20.34
CA ALA A 193 -2.91 12.98 -20.91
C ALA A 193 -2.84 12.93 -22.45
N ALA A 194 -2.38 14.01 -23.09
CA ALA A 194 -2.17 14.04 -24.54
C ALA A 194 -1.10 13.04 -24.99
N TRP A 195 -0.01 12.91 -24.23
CA TRP A 195 1.04 11.92 -24.50
C TRP A 195 0.52 10.49 -24.34
N LEU A 196 -0.25 10.21 -23.28
CA LEU A 196 -0.87 8.89 -23.06
C LEU A 196 -1.81 8.48 -24.20
N ALA A 197 -2.61 9.41 -24.72
CA ALA A 197 -3.50 9.14 -25.84
C ALA A 197 -2.72 8.71 -27.11
N GLY A 198 -1.51 9.22 -27.29
CA GLY A 198 -0.61 8.88 -28.40
C GLY A 198 0.06 7.52 -28.26
N LEU A 199 0.08 6.92 -27.04
CA LEU A 199 0.75 5.63 -26.80
C LEU A 199 -0.03 4.41 -27.30
N ARG A 200 -1.35 4.52 -27.39
CA ARG A 200 -2.19 3.40 -27.86
C ARG A 200 -1.92 3.12 -29.33
N GLY A 201 -1.40 1.95 -29.63
CA GLY A 201 -1.04 1.54 -31.00
C GLY A 201 0.37 1.90 -31.44
N THR A 202 1.16 2.59 -30.62
CA THR A 202 2.57 2.91 -30.93
C THR A 202 3.49 1.78 -30.46
N PRO A 203 4.37 1.22 -31.31
CA PRO A 203 5.35 0.23 -30.89
C PRO A 203 6.28 0.78 -29.79
N LEU A 204 6.67 -0.09 -28.83
CA LEU A 204 7.58 0.26 -27.73
C LEU A 204 8.88 0.95 -28.19
N SER A 205 9.41 0.52 -29.36
CA SER A 205 10.63 1.07 -29.93
C SER A 205 10.52 2.52 -30.45
N GLN A 206 9.31 3.03 -30.62
CA GLN A 206 9.03 4.37 -31.14
C GLN A 206 8.47 5.31 -30.07
N THR A 207 8.27 4.83 -28.84
CA THR A 207 7.73 5.64 -27.75
C THR A 207 8.84 6.47 -27.12
N THR A 208 8.56 7.78 -26.96
CA THR A 208 9.43 8.69 -26.21
C THR A 208 8.99 8.73 -24.76
N SER A 209 9.93 8.93 -23.83
CA SER A 209 9.58 9.16 -22.43
C SER A 209 8.95 10.55 -22.25
N PHE A 210 8.00 10.63 -21.32
CA PHE A 210 7.38 11.89 -20.92
C PHE A 210 8.09 12.44 -19.69
N ARG A 211 8.46 13.72 -19.74
CA ARG A 211 9.20 14.40 -18.66
C ARG A 211 8.32 15.49 -18.06
N HIS A 212 8.15 15.41 -16.75
CA HIS A 212 7.42 16.42 -16.01
C HIS A 212 8.14 16.70 -14.69
N ASP A 213 8.56 17.97 -14.50
CA ASP A 213 9.31 18.42 -13.34
C ASP A 213 10.49 17.48 -13.00
N ARG A 214 10.40 16.78 -11.88
CA ARG A 214 11.45 15.88 -11.36
C ARG A 214 11.26 14.42 -11.75
N VAL A 215 10.23 14.09 -12.49
CA VAL A 215 9.94 12.71 -12.88
C VAL A 215 10.03 12.50 -14.38
N GLU A 216 10.33 11.28 -14.75
CA GLU A 216 10.29 10.78 -16.11
C GLU A 216 9.44 9.52 -16.15
N LEU A 217 8.44 9.52 -17.06
CA LEU A 217 7.56 8.39 -17.33
C LEU A 217 8.03 7.70 -18.61
N THR A 218 8.15 6.38 -18.58
CA THR A 218 8.51 5.57 -19.75
C THR A 218 7.45 4.51 -19.98
N TYR A 219 6.96 4.40 -21.19
CA TYR A 219 5.97 3.40 -21.57
C TYR A 219 6.57 2.00 -21.53
N LEU A 220 5.88 1.05 -20.86
CA LEU A 220 6.28 -0.35 -20.75
C LEU A 220 5.42 -1.29 -21.60
N GLY A 221 4.24 -0.86 -22.03
CA GLY A 221 3.29 -1.68 -22.77
C GLY A 221 1.88 -1.58 -22.21
N LEU A 222 1.03 -2.49 -22.66
CA LEU A 222 -0.35 -2.65 -22.17
C LEU A 222 -0.43 -3.89 -21.26
N SER A 223 -1.26 -3.80 -20.22
CA SER A 223 -1.66 -4.97 -19.42
C SER A 223 -2.66 -5.85 -20.19
N ALA A 224 -2.95 -7.04 -19.66
CA ALA A 224 -3.99 -7.91 -20.20
C ALA A 224 -5.39 -7.25 -20.19
N PHE A 225 -5.58 -6.22 -19.36
CA PHE A 225 -6.82 -5.45 -19.26
C PHE A 225 -6.79 -4.14 -20.06
N SER A 226 -5.82 -3.99 -20.98
CA SER A 226 -5.63 -2.80 -21.82
C SER A 226 -5.25 -1.52 -21.05
N GLU A 227 -4.77 -1.66 -19.80
CA GLU A 227 -4.21 -0.54 -19.04
C GLU A 227 -2.83 -0.17 -19.58
N ILE A 228 -2.53 1.10 -19.63
CA ILE A 228 -1.19 1.59 -20.01
C ILE A 228 -0.24 1.42 -18.83
N LEU A 229 0.80 0.63 -19.00
CA LEU A 229 1.84 0.44 -17.99
C LEU A 229 2.99 1.42 -18.23
N LEU A 230 3.34 2.17 -17.19
CA LEU A 230 4.42 3.15 -17.20
C LEU A 230 5.43 2.85 -16.10
N SER A 231 6.72 2.96 -16.41
CA SER A 231 7.75 3.12 -15.38
C SER A 231 7.87 4.59 -15.03
N ILE A 232 7.95 4.92 -13.75
CA ILE A 232 8.25 6.26 -13.26
C ILE A 232 9.60 6.27 -12.57
N ARG A 233 10.42 7.28 -12.87
CA ARG A 233 11.74 7.49 -12.26
C ARG A 233 11.90 8.94 -11.85
N SER A 234 12.65 9.17 -10.76
CA SER A 234 13.10 10.51 -10.43
C SER A 234 14.23 10.92 -11.37
N ARG A 235 14.14 12.12 -11.92
CA ARG A 235 15.21 12.74 -12.76
C ARG A 235 16.31 13.37 -11.92
N THR A 236 15.98 13.72 -10.69
CA THR A 236 16.96 14.19 -9.72
C THR A 236 17.20 13.03 -8.78
N PRO A 237 18.31 12.31 -8.85
CA PRO A 237 18.59 11.29 -7.86
C PRO A 237 18.62 11.99 -6.50
N ARG A 238 17.81 11.52 -5.56
CA ARG A 238 17.94 11.98 -4.18
C ARG A 238 19.38 11.71 -3.76
N SER A 239 20.03 12.70 -3.16
CA SER A 239 21.36 12.42 -2.62
C SER A 239 21.23 11.32 -1.58
N ARG A 240 22.23 10.45 -1.48
CA ARG A 240 22.22 9.32 -0.54
C ARG A 240 21.99 9.78 0.90
N GLU A 241 22.50 10.96 1.25
CA GLU A 241 22.28 11.63 2.53
C GLU A 241 20.80 11.97 2.75
N THR A 242 20.13 12.50 1.70
CA THR A 242 18.70 12.82 1.77
C THR A 242 17.84 11.58 1.98
N VAL A 243 18.17 10.47 1.31
CA VAL A 243 17.49 9.18 1.48
C VAL A 243 17.60 8.69 2.92
N LEU A 244 18.80 8.70 3.48
CA LEU A 244 19.05 8.29 4.86
C LEU A 244 18.37 9.21 5.88
N ARG A 245 18.42 10.51 5.64
CA ARG A 245 17.78 11.52 6.49
C ARG A 245 16.28 11.30 6.59
N ASP A 246 15.61 11.15 5.45
CA ASP A 246 14.15 11.03 5.38
C ASP A 246 13.68 9.67 5.93
N ARG A 247 14.46 8.61 5.71
CA ARG A 247 14.10 7.25 6.17
C ARG A 247 14.19 7.06 7.67
N PHE A 248 15.21 7.67 8.32
CA PHE A 248 15.51 7.46 9.73
C PHE A 248 15.30 8.72 10.59
N ALA A 249 14.64 9.74 10.05
CA ALA A 249 14.39 11.03 10.71
C ALA A 249 15.70 11.65 11.29
N LEU A 250 16.77 11.59 10.49
CA LEU A 250 18.08 12.10 10.87
C LEU A 250 18.19 13.62 10.59
N THR A 251 19.07 14.28 11.32
CA THR A 251 19.55 15.60 10.92
C THR A 251 20.51 15.47 9.74
N GLU A 252 20.77 16.56 9.04
CA GLU A 252 21.73 16.60 7.91
C GLU A 252 23.10 16.02 8.30
N ARG A 253 23.64 16.45 9.45
CA ARG A 253 24.93 15.97 9.96
C ARG A 253 24.94 14.50 10.37
N GLU A 254 23.84 14.00 10.92
CA GLU A 254 23.70 12.58 11.25
C GLU A 254 23.65 11.72 9.99
N ALA A 255 22.97 12.20 8.94
CA ALA A 255 22.89 11.52 7.65
C ALA A 255 24.27 11.48 6.96
N ASP A 256 25.04 12.59 6.98
CA ASP A 256 26.41 12.64 6.48
C ASP A 256 27.30 11.59 7.19
N VAL A 257 27.25 11.55 8.52
CA VAL A 257 28.04 10.59 9.31
C VAL A 257 27.63 9.15 8.99
N LEU A 258 26.32 8.88 8.90
CA LEU A 258 25.81 7.54 8.57
C LEU A 258 26.22 7.10 7.16
N LEU A 259 26.21 8.00 6.19
CA LEU A 259 26.66 7.68 4.83
C LEU A 259 28.11 7.23 4.79
N TRP A 260 29.01 7.95 5.46
CA TRP A 260 30.41 7.54 5.51
C TRP A 260 30.63 6.25 6.31
N LEU A 261 29.75 5.99 7.29
CA LEU A 261 29.73 4.72 8.02
C LEU A 261 29.44 3.53 7.08
N THR A 262 28.45 3.64 6.17
CA THR A 262 28.13 2.57 5.19
C THR A 262 29.31 2.28 4.25
N GLN A 263 30.17 3.26 4.03
CA GLN A 263 31.38 3.10 3.22
C GLN A 263 32.58 2.52 4.02
N GLY A 264 32.34 2.08 5.25
CA GLY A 264 33.37 1.44 6.09
C GLY A 264 34.39 2.40 6.70
N LYS A 265 34.17 3.72 6.67
CA LYS A 265 35.11 4.71 7.21
C LYS A 265 35.13 4.68 8.72
N THR A 266 36.33 4.84 9.32
CA THR A 266 36.48 4.95 10.78
C THR A 266 35.98 6.31 11.28
N ASN A 267 35.72 6.46 12.58
CA ASN A 267 35.29 7.74 13.14
C ASN A 267 36.35 8.85 12.98
N GLN A 268 37.62 8.48 12.91
CA GLN A 268 38.71 9.39 12.64
C GLN A 268 38.70 9.87 11.19
N ASP A 269 38.47 8.94 10.21
CA ASP A 269 38.32 9.28 8.80
C ASP A 269 37.10 10.16 8.56
N ILE A 270 35.94 9.80 9.14
CA ILE A 270 34.70 10.57 9.06
C ILE A 270 34.91 11.99 9.60
N GLY A 271 35.62 12.08 10.75
CA GLY A 271 35.99 13.39 11.34
C GLY A 271 36.82 14.23 10.41
N GLN A 272 37.82 13.66 9.76
CA GLN A 272 38.66 14.36 8.77
C GLN A 272 37.84 14.82 7.54
N ILE A 273 36.99 13.94 7.01
CA ILE A 273 36.16 14.24 5.82
C ILE A 273 35.17 15.37 6.12
N LEU A 274 34.51 15.33 7.26
CA LEU A 274 33.43 16.27 7.61
C LEU A 274 33.90 17.51 8.40
N GLY A 275 35.19 17.62 8.69
CA GLY A 275 35.76 18.69 9.53
C GLY A 275 35.30 18.63 10.98
N LEU A 276 35.12 17.41 11.53
CA LEU A 276 34.65 17.15 12.89
C LEU A 276 35.72 16.44 13.72
N SER A 277 35.65 16.56 15.06
CA SER A 277 36.45 15.69 15.95
C SER A 277 35.88 14.28 15.96
N ALA A 278 36.72 13.25 16.15
CA ALA A 278 36.28 11.87 16.32
C ALA A 278 35.29 11.71 17.49
N ARG A 279 35.40 12.54 18.53
CA ARG A 279 34.46 12.60 19.66
C ARG A 279 33.08 13.12 19.22
N THR A 280 33.03 14.11 18.31
CA THR A 280 31.78 14.65 17.74
C THR A 280 31.12 13.62 16.86
N VAL A 281 31.89 12.89 16.03
CA VAL A 281 31.39 11.79 15.21
C VAL A 281 30.77 10.69 16.09
N ASN A 282 31.41 10.30 17.18
CA ASN A 282 30.84 9.35 18.14
C ASN A 282 29.47 9.81 18.66
N LYS A 283 29.37 11.08 19.07
CA LYS A 283 28.10 11.63 19.56
C LYS A 283 26.98 11.58 18.50
N HIS A 284 27.29 11.88 17.23
CA HIS A 284 26.33 11.74 16.14
C HIS A 284 25.94 10.28 15.92
N LEU A 285 26.88 9.34 15.98
CA LEU A 285 26.58 7.91 15.84
C LEU A 285 25.68 7.37 16.95
N GLU A 286 25.89 7.81 18.20
CA GLU A 286 25.00 7.47 19.32
C GLU A 286 23.55 7.90 19.03
N GLN A 287 23.35 9.13 18.52
CA GLN A 287 22.03 9.63 18.14
C GLN A 287 21.46 8.86 16.95
N VAL A 288 22.27 8.55 15.95
CA VAL A 288 21.89 7.74 14.79
C VAL A 288 21.41 6.36 15.24
N PHE A 289 22.19 5.67 16.10
CA PHE A 289 21.84 4.33 16.59
C PHE A 289 20.51 4.35 17.37
N GLN A 290 20.31 5.35 18.20
CA GLN A 290 19.07 5.54 18.95
C GLN A 290 17.87 5.76 18.00
N LYS A 291 18.01 6.61 16.98
CA LYS A 291 16.94 6.89 16.00
C LYS A 291 16.64 5.70 15.09
N MET A 292 17.65 4.91 14.76
CA MET A 292 17.51 3.70 13.94
C MET A 292 17.05 2.48 14.76
N GLY A 293 17.06 2.54 16.09
CA GLY A 293 16.73 1.41 16.96
C GLY A 293 17.73 0.26 16.88
N VAL A 294 19.02 0.56 16.71
CA VAL A 294 20.11 -0.42 16.60
C VAL A 294 21.17 -0.21 17.68
N ASP A 295 21.81 -1.31 18.11
CA ASP A 295 22.76 -1.28 19.24
C ASP A 295 24.23 -1.20 18.83
N ASN A 296 24.53 -1.34 17.53
CA ASN A 296 25.92 -1.37 17.09
C ASN A 296 26.13 -0.83 15.67
N ARG A 297 27.39 -0.50 15.40
CA ARG A 297 27.88 0.07 14.15
C ARG A 297 27.53 -0.78 12.92
N THR A 298 27.72 -2.10 13.03
CA THR A 298 27.50 -3.02 11.91
C THR A 298 26.04 -3.09 11.54
N ALA A 299 25.13 -3.17 12.53
CA ALA A 299 23.69 -3.16 12.30
C ALA A 299 23.24 -1.86 11.62
N ALA A 300 23.75 -0.70 12.08
CA ALA A 300 23.46 0.59 11.45
C ALA A 300 23.93 0.64 9.99
N ALA A 301 25.15 0.18 9.72
CA ALA A 301 25.70 0.17 8.36
C ALA A 301 24.90 -0.72 7.43
N VAL A 302 24.59 -1.95 7.83
CA VAL A 302 23.80 -2.90 7.03
C VAL A 302 22.38 -2.39 6.77
N MET A 303 21.74 -1.80 7.78
CA MET A 303 20.39 -1.26 7.68
C MET A 303 20.33 -0.05 6.75
N ALA A 304 21.32 0.85 6.86
CA ALA A 304 21.44 2.01 5.97
C ALA A 304 21.77 1.60 4.53
N ASP A 305 22.70 0.64 4.35
CA ASP A 305 23.07 0.14 3.03
C ASP A 305 21.88 -0.50 2.30
N ARG A 306 21.06 -1.31 2.98
CA ARG A 306 19.83 -1.85 2.42
C ARG A 306 18.87 -0.77 1.93
N VAL A 307 18.76 0.33 2.65
CA VAL A 307 17.90 1.47 2.26
C VAL A 307 18.45 2.15 1.02
N LEU A 308 19.77 2.36 0.94
CA LEU A 308 20.44 2.97 -0.21
C LEU A 308 20.39 2.12 -1.48
N TRP A 309 20.27 0.80 -1.36
CA TRP A 309 20.11 -0.10 -2.51
C TRP A 309 18.65 -0.23 -2.96
N ALA A 310 17.69 0.06 -2.09
CA ALA A 310 16.27 -0.01 -2.39
C ALA A 310 15.72 1.28 -3.04
N ASP A 311 16.47 2.38 -2.99
CA ASP A 311 16.15 3.68 -3.54
C ASP A 311 16.79 3.90 -4.92
#